data_eb74996726a25cfe17f42fcb70283994
#
_entry.id   eb74996726a25cfe17f42fcb70283994
#
_cell.length_a   1.000
_cell.length_b   1.000
_cell.length_c   1.000
_cell.angle_alpha   90.00
_cell.angle_beta   90.00
_cell.angle_gamma   90.00
#
_symmetry.space_group_name_H-M   'P 1'
#
loop_
_entity.id
_entity.type
_entity.pdbx_description
1 polymer ?
#
loop_
_entity_poly.entity_id
_entity_poly.type
_entity_poly.pdbx_seq_one_letter_code
_entity_poly.pdbx_strand_id
1 'polypeptide(L)'
;MDFAEEIDDFVGCNRDLRALELDPNDWAAITQVAGWLKAFRSATTEMSKMKEPMLSTVHAIFCGLQDHVSSTLRDLPDTAPSQLRTGLVEAHTKLSNYYFRSDESPYYTWATCEYNFSVIEPT
;
A
#
# COMPACT_ATOMS: atom_id res chain seq x y z
N MET A 1 -13.82 -11.25 7.66
CA MET A 1 -14.17 -9.87 8.10
C MET A 1 -15.26 -10.02 9.13
N ASP A 2 -15.02 -9.52 10.33
CA ASP A 2 -15.87 -9.81 11.48
C ASP A 2 -17.21 -9.04 11.49
N PHE A 3 -17.41 -8.13 10.51
CA PHE A 3 -18.62 -7.27 10.46
C PHE A 3 -19.42 -7.42 9.15
N ALA A 4 -19.14 -8.40 8.31
CA ALA A 4 -19.85 -8.55 7.03
C ALA A 4 -21.31 -8.93 7.26
N GLU A 5 -21.58 -9.89 8.16
CA GLU A 5 -22.93 -10.35 8.49
C GLU A 5 -23.76 -9.23 9.12
N GLU A 6 -23.17 -8.45 10.04
CA GLU A 6 -23.86 -7.32 10.70
C GLU A 6 -24.20 -6.20 9.71
N ILE A 7 -23.32 -5.97 8.72
CA ILE A 7 -23.57 -4.96 7.67
C ILE A 7 -24.69 -5.44 6.75
N ASP A 8 -24.65 -6.70 6.32
CA ASP A 8 -25.67 -7.29 5.44
C ASP A 8 -27.04 -7.31 6.12
N ASP A 9 -27.09 -7.69 7.40
CA ASP A 9 -28.32 -7.66 8.20
C ASP A 9 -28.87 -6.24 8.35
N PHE A 10 -27.99 -5.26 8.63
CA PHE A 10 -28.39 -3.87 8.78
C PHE A 10 -28.95 -3.31 7.46
N VAL A 11 -28.26 -3.54 6.35
CA VAL A 11 -28.69 -3.09 5.01
C VAL A 11 -29.99 -3.80 4.60
N GLY A 12 -30.10 -5.10 4.85
CA GLY A 12 -31.30 -5.89 4.54
C GLY A 12 -32.56 -5.45 5.30
N CYS A 13 -32.38 -4.97 6.54
CA CYS A 13 -33.46 -4.45 7.37
C CYS A 13 -33.94 -3.03 6.98
N ASN A 14 -33.12 -2.27 6.26
CA ASN A 14 -33.40 -0.89 5.89
C ASN A 14 -33.71 -0.75 4.40
N ARG A 15 -35.00 -0.46 4.08
CA ARG A 15 -35.50 -0.38 2.69
C ARG A 15 -34.72 0.60 1.82
N ASP A 16 -34.31 1.73 2.40
CA ASP A 16 -33.62 2.81 1.70
C ASP A 16 -32.15 2.45 1.37
N LEU A 17 -31.58 1.45 2.03
CA LEU A 17 -30.21 0.97 1.85
C LEU A 17 -30.11 -0.26 0.95
N ARG A 18 -31.22 -0.88 0.56
CA ARG A 18 -31.20 -2.10 -0.27
C ARG A 18 -30.47 -1.93 -1.62
N ALA A 19 -30.45 -0.72 -2.15
CA ALA A 19 -29.70 -0.41 -3.38
C ALA A 19 -28.18 -0.41 -3.17
N LEU A 20 -27.72 -0.45 -1.92
CA LEU A 20 -26.31 -0.49 -1.51
C LEU A 20 -25.89 -1.87 -0.98
N GLU A 21 -26.77 -2.87 -1.11
CA GLU A 21 -26.48 -4.24 -0.71
C GLU A 21 -25.27 -4.77 -1.50
N LEU A 22 -24.30 -5.34 -0.80
CA LEU A 22 -23.08 -5.89 -1.38
C LEU A 22 -23.31 -7.35 -1.74
N ASP A 23 -22.94 -7.73 -2.95
CA ASP A 23 -22.96 -9.13 -3.36
C ASP A 23 -21.71 -9.89 -2.85
N PRO A 24 -21.67 -11.23 -2.94
CA PRO A 24 -20.50 -12.00 -2.54
C PRO A 24 -19.22 -11.64 -3.29
N ASN A 25 -19.30 -11.14 -4.53
CA ASN A 25 -18.14 -10.70 -5.30
C ASN A 25 -17.61 -9.36 -4.78
N ASP A 26 -18.50 -8.47 -4.35
CA ASP A 26 -18.14 -7.21 -3.71
C ASP A 26 -17.38 -7.48 -2.41
N TRP A 27 -17.88 -8.40 -1.58
CA TRP A 27 -17.20 -8.82 -0.34
C TRP A 27 -15.83 -9.46 -0.62
N ALA A 28 -15.70 -10.27 -1.66
CA ALA A 28 -14.43 -10.83 -2.08
C ALA A 28 -13.44 -9.75 -2.51
N ALA A 29 -13.90 -8.77 -3.31
CA ALA A 29 -13.09 -7.64 -3.76
C ALA A 29 -12.63 -6.77 -2.57
N ILE A 30 -13.52 -6.46 -1.63
CA ILE A 30 -13.20 -5.71 -0.40
C ILE A 30 -12.14 -6.45 0.42
N THR A 31 -12.27 -7.77 0.58
CA THR A 31 -11.32 -8.60 1.31
C THR A 31 -9.94 -8.60 0.64
N GLN A 32 -9.90 -8.66 -0.67
CA GLN A 32 -8.67 -8.60 -1.46
C GLN A 32 -7.98 -7.24 -1.29
N VAL A 33 -8.71 -6.14 -1.45
CA VAL A 33 -8.18 -4.78 -1.24
C VAL A 33 -7.68 -4.58 0.19
N ALA A 34 -8.43 -5.04 1.20
CA ALA A 34 -8.01 -4.99 2.58
C ALA A 34 -6.69 -5.75 2.82
N GLY A 35 -6.48 -6.88 2.12
CA GLY A 35 -5.22 -7.61 2.11
C GLY A 35 -4.05 -6.79 1.57
N TRP A 36 -4.24 -6.11 0.46
CA TRP A 36 -3.22 -5.23 -0.15
C TRP A 36 -2.86 -4.05 0.76
N LEU A 37 -3.85 -3.45 1.41
CA LEU A 37 -3.65 -2.30 2.30
C LEU A 37 -2.88 -2.64 3.58
N LYS A 38 -2.72 -3.91 3.94
CA LYS A 38 -1.88 -4.32 5.09
C LYS A 38 -0.43 -3.90 4.95
N ALA A 39 0.14 -3.94 3.74
CA ALA A 39 1.51 -3.50 3.49
C ALA A 39 1.68 -2.00 3.79
N PHE A 40 0.72 -1.18 3.37
CA PHE A 40 0.73 0.27 3.65
C PHE A 40 0.57 0.57 5.14
N ARG A 41 -0.29 -0.17 5.83
CA ARG A 41 -0.43 -0.05 7.29
C ARG A 41 0.87 -0.43 8.01
N SER A 42 1.54 -1.50 7.58
CA SER A 42 2.83 -1.91 8.15
C SER A 42 3.88 -0.83 7.91
N ALA A 43 3.99 -0.29 6.70
CA ALA A 43 4.91 0.79 6.36
C ALA A 43 4.66 2.04 7.23
N THR A 44 3.40 2.48 7.37
CA THR A 44 3.03 3.62 8.22
C THR A 44 3.40 3.37 9.69
N THR A 45 3.16 2.15 10.18
CA THR A 45 3.49 1.77 11.57
C THR A 45 5.00 1.79 11.79
N GLU A 46 5.78 1.30 10.84
CA GLU A 46 7.23 1.30 10.91
C GLU A 46 7.78 2.72 10.91
N MET A 47 7.34 3.57 9.99
CA MET A 47 7.73 4.98 9.94
C MET A 47 7.35 5.74 11.22
N SER A 48 6.23 5.41 11.84
CA SER A 48 5.76 6.06 13.08
C SER A 48 6.57 5.65 14.32
N LYS A 49 7.27 4.52 14.27
CA LYS A 49 8.10 4.03 15.39
C LYS A 49 9.52 4.60 15.37
N MET A 50 9.94 5.20 14.26
CA MET A 50 11.26 5.77 14.14
C MET A 50 11.38 7.00 15.05
N LYS A 51 12.33 6.95 15.99
CA LYS A 51 12.62 8.10 16.86
C LYS A 51 13.38 9.21 16.14
N GLU A 52 14.13 8.83 15.11
CA GLU A 52 14.87 9.73 14.23
C GLU A 52 14.52 9.40 12.79
N PRO A 53 14.13 10.39 11.95
CA PRO A 53 13.81 10.18 10.57
C PRO A 53 15.08 9.83 9.78
N MET A 54 15.28 8.55 9.49
CA MET A 54 16.34 8.09 8.61
C MET A 54 15.83 8.08 7.17
N LEU A 55 16.29 9.01 6.36
CA LEU A 55 15.89 9.15 4.95
C LEU A 55 16.12 7.87 4.15
N SER A 56 17.20 7.14 4.41
CA SER A 56 17.50 5.85 3.79
C SER A 56 16.43 4.79 4.07
N THR A 57 15.93 4.74 5.30
CA THR A 57 14.87 3.79 5.68
C THR A 57 13.53 4.15 5.03
N VAL A 58 13.19 5.43 4.97
CA VAL A 58 11.99 5.91 4.27
C VAL A 58 12.04 5.52 2.79
N HIS A 59 13.19 5.71 2.14
CA HIS A 59 13.41 5.31 0.76
C HIS A 59 13.19 3.80 0.56
N ALA A 60 13.76 2.95 1.40
CA ALA A 60 13.58 1.49 1.34
C ALA A 60 12.10 1.08 1.52
N ILE A 61 11.37 1.74 2.42
CA ILE A 61 9.94 1.50 2.62
C ILE A 61 9.14 1.84 1.35
N PHE A 62 9.43 2.98 0.71
CA PHE A 62 8.76 3.36 -0.54
C PHE A 62 9.06 2.39 -1.68
N CYS A 63 10.31 1.93 -1.84
CA CYS A 63 10.66 0.88 -2.80
C CYS A 63 9.87 -0.40 -2.54
N GLY A 64 9.82 -0.86 -1.29
CA GLY A 64 9.04 -2.03 -0.90
C GLY A 64 7.55 -1.92 -1.21
N LEU A 65 6.96 -0.73 -1.03
CA LEU A 65 5.57 -0.48 -1.41
C LEU A 65 5.35 -0.51 -2.93
N GLN A 66 6.29 0.05 -3.72
CA GLN A 66 6.23 -0.01 -5.18
C GLN A 66 6.30 -1.46 -5.68
N ASP A 67 7.23 -2.25 -5.14
CA ASP A 67 7.37 -3.67 -5.47
C ASP A 67 6.11 -4.46 -5.10
N HIS A 68 5.53 -4.18 -3.94
CA HIS A 68 4.28 -4.81 -3.50
C HIS A 68 3.13 -4.50 -4.46
N VAL A 69 2.92 -3.24 -4.85
CA VAL A 69 1.86 -2.85 -5.79
C VAL A 69 2.11 -3.46 -7.18
N SER A 70 3.36 -3.47 -7.65
CA SER A 70 3.73 -4.06 -8.94
C SER A 70 3.49 -5.57 -8.99
N SER A 71 3.87 -6.30 -7.94
CA SER A 71 3.61 -7.74 -7.85
C SER A 71 2.12 -8.03 -7.76
N THR A 72 1.38 -7.28 -6.94
CA THR A 72 -0.07 -7.40 -6.82
C THR A 72 -0.77 -7.17 -8.17
N LEU A 73 -0.34 -6.18 -8.94
CA LEU A 73 -0.88 -5.90 -10.27
C LEU A 73 -0.58 -7.04 -11.27
N ARG A 74 0.60 -7.64 -11.18
CA ARG A 74 1.02 -8.78 -12.03
C ARG A 74 0.21 -10.03 -11.71
N ASP A 75 -0.03 -10.28 -10.43
CA ASP A 75 -0.73 -11.48 -9.95
C ASP A 75 -2.26 -11.34 -10.03
N LEU A 76 -2.76 -10.14 -10.40
CA LEU A 76 -4.19 -9.89 -10.52
C LEU A 76 -4.76 -10.66 -11.70
N PRO A 77 -5.75 -11.55 -11.50
CA PRO A 77 -6.35 -12.33 -12.57
C PRO A 77 -7.06 -11.43 -13.59
N ASP A 78 -7.11 -11.87 -14.84
CA ASP A 78 -7.79 -11.12 -15.91
C ASP A 78 -9.30 -10.99 -15.68
N THR A 79 -9.87 -11.86 -14.87
CA THR A 79 -11.28 -11.84 -14.47
C THR A 79 -11.58 -10.84 -13.36
N ALA A 80 -10.56 -10.20 -12.77
CA ALA A 80 -10.75 -9.22 -11.71
C ALA A 80 -11.46 -7.95 -12.24
N PRO A 81 -12.28 -7.29 -11.41
CA PRO A 81 -12.91 -6.03 -11.78
C PRO A 81 -11.90 -4.99 -12.28
N SER A 82 -12.22 -4.33 -13.39
CA SER A 82 -11.32 -3.34 -14.01
C SER A 82 -10.96 -2.19 -13.07
N GLN A 83 -11.86 -1.85 -12.14
CA GLN A 83 -11.64 -0.83 -11.11
C GLN A 83 -10.47 -1.16 -10.19
N LEU A 84 -10.29 -2.44 -9.84
CA LEU A 84 -9.17 -2.88 -9.02
C LEU A 84 -7.83 -2.71 -9.75
N ARG A 85 -7.80 -3.06 -11.04
CA ARG A 85 -6.61 -2.86 -11.88
C ARG A 85 -6.28 -1.37 -12.02
N THR A 86 -7.26 -0.54 -12.31
CA THR A 86 -7.10 0.92 -12.41
C THR A 86 -6.57 1.49 -11.10
N GLY A 87 -7.17 1.13 -9.97
CA GLY A 87 -6.73 1.59 -8.65
C GLY A 87 -5.28 1.21 -8.33
N LEU A 88 -4.84 -0.01 -8.68
CA LEU A 88 -3.44 -0.42 -8.49
C LEU A 88 -2.47 0.36 -9.39
N VAL A 89 -2.84 0.63 -10.66
CA VAL A 89 -2.02 1.44 -11.57
C VAL A 89 -1.90 2.87 -11.04
N GLU A 90 -2.98 3.46 -10.57
CA GLU A 90 -2.97 4.80 -9.99
C GLU A 90 -2.14 4.85 -8.69
N ALA A 91 -2.25 3.83 -7.84
CA ALA A 91 -1.44 3.71 -6.63
C ALA A 91 0.06 3.60 -6.96
N HIS A 92 0.43 2.78 -7.95
CA HIS A 92 1.81 2.67 -8.41
C HIS A 92 2.33 4.00 -8.96
N THR A 93 1.54 4.66 -9.81
CA THR A 93 1.90 5.97 -10.37
C THR A 93 2.11 7.01 -9.26
N LYS A 94 1.25 7.00 -8.25
CA LYS A 94 1.36 7.92 -7.11
C LYS A 94 2.65 7.68 -6.31
N LEU A 95 2.95 6.41 -6.00
CA LEU A 95 4.19 6.02 -5.31
C LEU A 95 5.43 6.42 -6.12
N SER A 96 5.43 6.16 -7.44
CA SER A 96 6.52 6.53 -8.34
C SER A 96 6.74 8.04 -8.37
N ASN A 97 5.68 8.85 -8.41
CA ASN A 97 5.80 10.30 -8.38
C ASN A 97 6.43 10.81 -7.07
N TYR A 98 6.13 10.18 -5.93
CA TYR A 98 6.79 10.51 -4.67
C TYR A 98 8.25 10.07 -4.66
N TYR A 99 8.55 8.90 -5.19
CA TYR A 99 9.90 8.37 -5.29
C TYR A 99 10.80 9.28 -6.14
N PHE A 100 10.37 9.68 -7.34
CA PHE A 100 11.13 10.56 -8.21
C PHE A 100 11.37 11.95 -7.60
N ARG A 101 10.42 12.49 -6.85
CA ARG A 101 10.63 13.74 -6.10
C ARG A 101 11.69 13.60 -5.01
N SER A 102 11.80 12.42 -4.42
CA SER A 102 12.85 12.12 -3.45
C SER A 102 14.23 12.05 -4.12
N ASP A 103 14.30 11.45 -5.31
CA ASP A 103 15.54 11.28 -6.08
C ASP A 103 16.10 12.63 -6.59
N GLU A 104 15.25 13.61 -6.82
CA GLU A 104 15.68 15.00 -7.14
C GLU A 104 16.31 15.72 -5.95
N SER A 105 16.15 15.21 -4.75
CA SER A 105 16.71 15.82 -3.53
C SER A 105 18.09 15.24 -3.23
N PRO A 106 19.16 16.05 -3.17
CA PRO A 106 20.51 15.58 -2.85
C PRO A 106 20.60 14.95 -1.46
N TYR A 107 19.67 15.25 -0.56
CA TYR A 107 19.66 14.73 0.81
C TYR A 107 19.43 13.22 0.86
N TYR A 108 18.64 12.64 -0.03
CA TYR A 108 18.43 11.18 -0.10
C TYR A 108 19.69 10.46 -0.59
N THR A 109 20.37 11.01 -1.59
CA THR A 109 21.63 10.49 -2.09
C THR A 109 22.72 10.54 -1.01
N TRP A 110 22.81 11.63 -0.27
CA TRP A 110 23.78 11.76 0.83
C TRP A 110 23.48 10.79 1.99
N ALA A 111 22.22 10.64 2.39
CA ALA A 111 21.84 9.71 3.44
C ALA A 111 22.15 8.24 3.09
N THR A 112 22.05 7.86 1.81
CA THR A 112 22.41 6.51 1.36
C THR A 112 23.94 6.32 1.30
N CYS A 113 24.70 7.36 0.99
CA CYS A 113 26.17 7.31 0.98
C CYS A 113 26.74 7.18 2.40
N GLU A 114 26.20 7.88 3.37
CA GLU A 114 26.67 7.79 4.78
C GLU A 114 26.47 6.38 5.37
N TYR A 115 25.37 5.69 5.00
CA TYR A 115 25.14 4.33 5.50
C TYR A 115 26.15 3.31 4.96
N ASN A 116 26.64 3.49 3.73
CA ASN A 116 27.68 2.63 3.15
C ASN A 116 29.08 2.91 3.72
N PHE A 117 29.32 4.07 4.29
CA PHE A 117 30.63 4.42 4.87
C PHE A 117 30.84 3.86 6.28
N SER A 118 29.75 3.59 7.02
CA SER A 118 29.82 3.03 8.39
C SER A 118 30.10 1.52 8.42
N VAL A 119 30.13 0.84 7.28
CA VAL A 119 30.36 -0.62 7.16
C VAL A 119 31.85 -0.94 6.85
N ILE A 120 32.65 0.06 6.56
CA ILE A 120 34.10 -0.12 6.33
C ILE A 120 34.86 0.27 7.61
N GLU A 121 34.85 -0.62 8.61
CA GLU A 121 35.85 -0.55 9.68
C GLU A 121 37.20 -1.00 9.10
N PRO A 122 38.27 -0.19 9.23
CA PRO A 122 39.61 -0.66 8.91
C PRO A 122 40.07 -1.63 9.98
N THR A 123 40.40 -2.83 9.56
CA THR A 123 41.18 -3.80 10.34
C THR A 123 42.54 -3.27 10.72
#